data_1ef31e265e342cac8aebb4cedf3cd0d8
#
_entry.id   1ef31e265e342cac8aebb4cedf3cd0d8
#
_cell.length_a   1.000
_cell.length_b   1.000
_cell.length_c   1.000
_cell.angle_alpha   90.00
_cell.angle_beta   90.00
_cell.angle_gamma   90.00
#
_symmetry.space_group_name_H-M   'P 1'
#
loop_
_entity.id
_entity.type
_entity.pdbx_description
1 polymer ?
#
loop_
_entity_poly.entity_id
_entity_poly.type
_entity_poly.pdbx_seq_one_letter_code
_entity_poly.pdbx_strand_id
1 'polypeptide(L)'
;MFAQDFMLRQISVSGEISNCKYHSSGHIYFTLKDSSGTIQAVMFAGNRRGLTFHMKEGDNVVVTGSIEVYERDGKYQLYAREITLAGAGDLYLKYEALKKELEEMGMFAKEYKQDIPKYAKTIGIVTAPTGAAVRDINNIAQRRNPYVQLILYPALVQGEGAAQSIVNGIHAMEQLHPDLLIVGRGGGSIEDLWAFNEEIVARAIFDCPIPVISAVGHETDTTIADYVADLRAPTPSAAAELAVFDIQDFYGNIGQYRMQMNRLMKAKLDIRKQKQEYLKRQLLLL
;
A
#
# COMPACT_ATOMS: atom_id res chain seq x y z
N MET A 1 43.73 -20.46 19.38
CA MET A 1 42.67 -20.55 20.38
C MET A 1 41.32 -20.06 19.81
N PHE A 2 41.16 -18.83 19.32
CA PHE A 2 39.90 -18.34 18.75
C PHE A 2 39.41 -19.09 17.50
N ALA A 3 40.28 -19.44 16.56
CA ALA A 3 39.94 -20.17 15.34
C ALA A 3 39.48 -21.62 15.57
N GLN A 4 39.64 -22.14 16.78
CA GLN A 4 39.23 -23.51 17.16
C GLN A 4 37.96 -23.54 18.01
N ASP A 5 37.45 -22.37 18.43
CA ASP A 5 36.21 -22.31 19.21
C ASP A 5 34.97 -22.40 18.29
N PHE A 6 34.27 -23.51 18.42
CA PHE A 6 33.08 -23.78 17.61
C PHE A 6 31.99 -22.73 17.85
N MET A 7 31.88 -22.18 19.06
CA MET A 7 30.88 -21.19 19.43
C MET A 7 31.06 -19.84 18.72
N LEU A 8 32.27 -19.48 18.33
CA LEU A 8 32.60 -18.21 17.66
C LEU A 8 32.51 -18.28 16.14
N ARG A 9 32.30 -19.48 15.57
CA ARG A 9 32.16 -19.68 14.12
C ARG A 9 30.79 -19.34 13.57
N GLN A 10 29.78 -19.40 14.43
CA GLN A 10 28.39 -19.03 14.05
C GLN A 10 27.71 -18.40 15.27
N ILE A 11 27.72 -17.09 15.30
CA ILE A 11 27.09 -16.29 16.35
C ILE A 11 26.14 -15.30 15.73
N SER A 12 25.13 -14.90 16.49
CA SER A 12 24.23 -13.80 16.17
C SER A 12 24.44 -12.70 17.21
N VAL A 13 24.76 -11.50 16.73
CA VAL A 13 25.03 -10.32 17.56
C VAL A 13 24.02 -9.25 17.18
N SER A 14 23.28 -8.74 18.16
CA SER A 14 22.38 -7.60 17.98
C SER A 14 23.04 -6.31 18.41
N GLY A 15 22.74 -5.22 17.72
CA GLY A 15 23.25 -3.90 18.07
C GLY A 15 22.81 -2.83 17.06
N GLU A 16 23.09 -1.59 17.43
CA GLU A 16 22.86 -0.43 16.58
C GLU A 16 24.05 -0.22 15.63
N ILE A 17 23.78 0.06 14.37
CA ILE A 17 24.82 0.37 13.37
C ILE A 17 25.38 1.76 13.60
N SER A 18 26.70 1.85 13.59
CA SER A 18 27.43 3.11 13.53
C SER A 18 28.59 3.01 12.54
N ASN A 19 29.08 4.17 12.04
CA ASN A 19 30.20 4.24 11.09
C ASN A 19 30.02 3.35 9.84
N CYS A 20 28.83 3.29 9.26
CA CYS A 20 28.54 2.45 8.11
C CYS A 20 29.15 3.03 6.82
N LYS A 21 30.04 2.25 6.17
CA LYS A 21 30.71 2.65 4.93
C LYS A 21 30.60 1.57 3.87
N TYR A 22 30.01 1.91 2.74
CA TYR A 22 30.00 1.10 1.53
C TYR A 22 31.26 1.37 0.73
N HIS A 23 32.18 0.39 0.69
CA HIS A 23 33.45 0.53 -0.01
C HIS A 23 33.31 0.21 -1.49
N SER A 24 34.17 0.83 -2.33
CA SER A 24 34.18 0.64 -3.81
C SER A 24 34.43 -0.82 -4.24
N SER A 25 35.11 -1.62 -3.38
CA SER A 25 35.30 -3.08 -3.58
C SER A 25 34.04 -3.92 -3.35
N GLY A 26 32.88 -3.27 -2.99
CA GLY A 26 31.63 -3.95 -2.67
C GLY A 26 31.50 -4.43 -1.23
N HIS A 27 32.54 -4.33 -0.41
CA HIS A 27 32.47 -4.66 1.02
C HIS A 27 31.76 -3.55 1.80
N ILE A 28 31.11 -3.93 2.91
CA ILE A 28 30.47 -2.98 3.83
C ILE A 28 31.20 -3.08 5.16
N TYR A 29 31.75 -1.96 5.64
CA TYR A 29 32.39 -1.83 6.94
C TYR A 29 31.47 -1.04 7.86
N PHE A 30 31.22 -1.55 9.06
CA PHE A 30 30.37 -0.89 10.04
C PHE A 30 30.82 -1.27 11.46
N THR A 31 30.28 -0.57 12.43
CA THR A 31 30.44 -0.87 13.84
C THR A 31 29.10 -1.18 14.44
N LEU A 32 28.99 -2.29 15.17
CA LEU A 32 27.83 -2.55 16.03
C LEU A 32 28.12 -1.98 17.41
N LYS A 33 27.18 -1.29 17.99
CA LYS A 33 27.25 -0.77 19.35
C LYS A 33 25.99 -1.20 20.13
N ASP A 34 26.17 -1.42 21.42
CA ASP A 34 25.13 -1.55 22.42
C ASP A 34 25.47 -0.75 23.67
N SER A 35 24.69 -0.92 24.76
CA SER A 35 24.94 -0.25 26.03
C SER A 35 26.25 -0.68 26.71
N SER A 36 26.84 -1.81 26.33
CA SER A 36 27.99 -2.45 26.96
C SER A 36 29.28 -2.32 26.16
N GLY A 37 29.24 -2.11 24.86
CA GLY A 37 30.41 -2.04 24.01
C GLY A 37 30.20 -1.84 22.54
N THR A 38 31.32 -1.96 21.79
CA THR A 38 31.32 -1.84 20.34
C THR A 38 32.17 -2.93 19.71
N ILE A 39 31.73 -3.45 18.56
CA ILE A 39 32.53 -4.38 17.75
C ILE A 39 32.56 -3.92 16.30
N GLN A 40 33.74 -3.91 15.70
CA GLN A 40 33.89 -3.66 14.26
C GLN A 40 33.42 -4.87 13.49
N ALA A 41 32.69 -4.60 12.40
CA ALA A 41 32.14 -5.64 11.54
C ALA A 41 32.42 -5.37 10.06
N VAL A 42 32.53 -6.44 9.28
CA VAL A 42 32.66 -6.38 7.83
C VAL A 42 31.73 -7.40 7.16
N MET A 43 31.00 -6.97 6.15
CA MET A 43 30.31 -7.85 5.24
C MET A 43 31.02 -7.85 3.90
N PHE A 44 31.50 -9.02 3.47
CA PHE A 44 32.15 -9.14 2.16
C PHE A 44 31.14 -9.09 1.02
N ALA A 45 31.59 -8.63 -0.14
CA ALA A 45 30.77 -8.48 -1.35
C ALA A 45 30.02 -9.77 -1.74
N GLY A 46 30.61 -10.94 -1.50
CA GLY A 46 29.97 -12.24 -1.78
C GLY A 46 28.73 -12.52 -0.95
N ASN A 47 28.68 -12.01 0.28
CA ASN A 47 27.56 -12.20 1.22
C ASN A 47 26.47 -11.12 1.05
N ARG A 48 26.77 -10.03 0.33
CA ARG A 48 25.87 -8.90 0.14
C ARG A 48 24.57 -9.23 -0.62
N ARG A 49 24.55 -10.33 -1.37
CA ARG A 49 23.36 -10.74 -2.14
C ARG A 49 22.15 -11.07 -1.25
N GLY A 50 22.37 -11.42 0.02
CA GLY A 50 21.33 -11.68 1.01
C GLY A 50 20.84 -10.44 1.77
N LEU A 51 21.49 -9.27 1.57
CA LEU A 51 21.11 -8.03 2.24
C LEU A 51 19.94 -7.38 1.47
N THR A 52 18.75 -7.40 2.06
CA THR A 52 17.51 -6.92 1.44
C THR A 52 17.24 -5.42 1.62
N PHE A 53 18.05 -4.73 2.44
CA PHE A 53 17.87 -3.31 2.75
C PHE A 53 19.23 -2.56 2.70
N HIS A 54 19.15 -1.24 2.64
CA HIS A 54 20.34 -0.37 2.70
C HIS A 54 20.58 0.07 4.13
N MET A 55 21.63 -0.47 4.77
CA MET A 55 22.00 -0.15 6.15
C MET A 55 22.37 1.33 6.32
N LYS A 56 21.86 1.94 7.36
CA LYS A 56 22.14 3.33 7.76
C LYS A 56 22.62 3.38 9.19
N GLU A 57 23.27 4.48 9.56
CA GLU A 57 23.60 4.76 10.96
C GLU A 57 22.31 4.87 11.79
N GLY A 58 22.30 4.22 12.94
CA GLY A 58 21.14 4.16 13.83
C GLY A 58 20.24 2.94 13.64
N ASP A 59 20.40 2.15 12.56
CA ASP A 59 19.62 0.94 12.36
C ASP A 59 19.98 -0.10 13.44
N ASN A 60 18.95 -0.68 14.08
CA ASN A 60 19.13 -1.83 14.96
C ASN A 60 19.08 -3.12 14.13
N VAL A 61 20.15 -3.92 14.20
CA VAL A 61 20.29 -5.12 13.38
C VAL A 61 20.70 -6.34 14.20
N VAL A 62 20.39 -7.51 13.67
CA VAL A 62 20.96 -8.79 14.09
C VAL A 62 21.92 -9.24 12.99
N VAL A 63 23.19 -9.40 13.36
CA VAL A 63 24.24 -9.85 12.45
C VAL A 63 24.63 -11.28 12.80
N THR A 64 24.43 -12.18 11.86
CA THR A 64 24.88 -13.58 11.96
C THR A 64 26.22 -13.72 11.23
N GLY A 65 27.22 -14.26 11.91
CA GLY A 65 28.54 -14.39 11.34
C GLY A 65 29.55 -15.09 12.25
N SER A 66 30.85 -14.83 12.05
CA SER A 66 31.94 -15.36 12.86
C SER A 66 32.77 -14.22 13.46
N ILE A 67 33.32 -14.44 14.65
CA ILE A 67 34.31 -13.52 15.23
C ILE A 67 35.67 -14.10 14.97
N GLU A 68 36.56 -13.26 14.41
CA GLU A 68 37.95 -13.61 14.16
C GLU A 68 38.86 -12.45 14.60
N VAL A 69 40.12 -12.75 14.81
CA VAL A 69 41.15 -11.75 15.11
C VAL A 69 41.71 -11.24 13.79
N TYR A 70 41.59 -9.94 13.54
CA TYR A 70 42.26 -9.32 12.41
C TYR A 70 43.77 -9.22 12.70
N GLU A 71 44.57 -10.08 12.07
CA GLU A 71 45.99 -10.30 12.42
C GLU A 71 46.85 -9.04 12.33
N ARG A 72 46.53 -8.09 11.45
CA ARG A 72 47.28 -6.85 11.26
C ARG A 72 47.25 -5.91 12.48
N ASP A 73 46.06 -5.83 13.10
CA ASP A 73 45.80 -4.85 14.18
C ASP A 73 45.55 -5.54 15.52
N GLY A 74 45.51 -6.86 15.58
CA GLY A 74 45.22 -7.63 16.79
C GLY A 74 43.81 -7.40 17.37
N LYS A 75 42.88 -6.86 16.57
CA LYS A 75 41.52 -6.52 17.01
C LYS A 75 40.54 -7.61 16.66
N TYR A 76 39.52 -7.80 17.50
CA TYR A 76 38.39 -8.65 17.18
C TYR A 76 37.50 -7.98 16.13
N GLN A 77 37.07 -8.75 15.15
CA GLN A 77 36.19 -8.29 14.09
C GLN A 77 35.12 -9.32 13.83
N LEU A 78 33.87 -8.85 13.61
CA LEU A 78 32.74 -9.66 13.23
C LEU A 78 32.67 -9.75 11.70
N TYR A 79 32.77 -10.95 11.17
CA TYR A 79 32.62 -11.24 9.76
C TYR A 79 31.15 -11.62 9.47
N ALA A 80 30.38 -10.66 8.99
CA ALA A 80 28.96 -10.81 8.75
C ALA A 80 28.69 -11.70 7.53
N ARG A 81 27.85 -12.71 7.72
CA ARG A 81 27.29 -13.55 6.64
C ARG A 81 25.90 -13.11 6.25
N GLU A 82 25.10 -12.79 7.26
CA GLU A 82 23.71 -12.34 7.12
C GLU A 82 23.45 -11.17 8.09
N ILE A 83 22.68 -10.21 7.63
CA ILE A 83 22.28 -9.05 8.45
C ILE A 83 20.78 -8.86 8.24
N THR A 84 20.03 -8.85 9.34
CA THR A 84 18.59 -8.59 9.37
C THR A 84 18.28 -7.44 10.31
N LEU A 85 17.19 -6.70 10.06
CA LEU A 85 16.74 -5.68 11.00
C LEU A 85 16.29 -6.36 12.30
N ALA A 86 16.67 -5.79 13.43
CA ALA A 86 16.27 -6.30 14.74
C ALA A 86 14.77 -6.08 14.92
N GLY A 87 14.04 -7.14 15.24
CA GLY A 87 12.56 -7.09 15.36
C GLY A 87 11.79 -7.44 14.09
N ALA A 88 12.44 -7.50 12.92
CA ALA A 88 11.75 -7.89 11.68
C ALA A 88 11.11 -9.31 11.78
N GLY A 89 11.81 -10.25 12.44
CA GLY A 89 11.26 -11.59 12.71
C GLY A 89 10.04 -11.56 13.63
N ASP A 90 10.07 -10.76 14.70
CA ASP A 90 8.95 -10.62 15.64
C ASP A 90 7.77 -9.91 15.00
N LEU A 91 8.03 -8.89 14.15
CA LEU A 91 6.99 -8.22 13.39
C LEU A 91 6.33 -9.16 12.39
N TYR A 92 7.11 -9.97 11.70
CA TYR A 92 6.56 -10.96 10.77
C TYR A 92 5.68 -12.00 11.47
N LEU A 93 6.11 -12.51 12.63
CA LEU A 93 5.31 -13.46 13.42
C LEU A 93 4.00 -12.83 13.91
N LYS A 94 4.03 -11.57 14.35
CA LYS A 94 2.82 -10.81 14.73
C LYS A 94 1.89 -10.61 13.56
N TYR A 95 2.43 -10.27 12.38
CA TYR A 95 1.66 -10.11 11.16
C TYR A 95 0.93 -11.41 10.76
N GLU A 96 1.65 -12.55 10.73
CA GLU A 96 1.07 -13.84 10.38
C GLU A 96 0.03 -14.30 11.40
N ALA A 97 0.28 -14.07 12.70
CA ALA A 97 -0.68 -14.40 13.74
C ALA A 97 -1.99 -13.59 13.60
N LEU A 98 -1.87 -12.27 13.45
CA LEU A 98 -3.04 -11.41 13.29
C LEU A 98 -3.78 -11.67 11.97
N LYS A 99 -3.05 -11.89 10.88
CA LYS A 99 -3.65 -12.26 9.59
C LYS A 99 -4.51 -13.51 9.71
N LYS A 100 -3.98 -14.55 10.36
CA LYS A 100 -4.70 -15.82 10.57
C LYS A 100 -5.95 -15.60 11.44
N GLU A 101 -5.84 -14.84 12.52
CA GLU A 101 -6.96 -14.52 13.40
C GLU A 101 -8.09 -13.80 12.66
N LEU A 102 -7.78 -12.75 11.90
CA LEU A 102 -8.78 -11.98 11.16
C LEU A 102 -9.37 -12.79 9.99
N GLU A 103 -8.59 -13.70 9.38
CA GLU A 103 -9.07 -14.63 8.36
C GLU A 103 -10.07 -15.63 8.96
N GLU A 104 -9.76 -16.21 10.14
CA GLU A 104 -10.66 -17.10 10.89
C GLU A 104 -11.96 -16.40 11.31
N MET A 105 -11.90 -15.09 11.61
CA MET A 105 -13.08 -14.23 11.85
C MET A 105 -13.88 -13.93 10.56
N GLY A 106 -13.36 -14.27 9.38
CA GLY A 106 -14.01 -14.03 8.10
C GLY A 106 -13.87 -12.60 7.57
N MET A 107 -13.05 -11.74 8.17
CA MET A 107 -12.93 -10.33 7.78
C MET A 107 -12.39 -10.11 6.35
N PHE A 108 -11.80 -11.13 5.74
CA PHE A 108 -11.29 -11.08 4.35
C PHE A 108 -12.28 -11.62 3.33
N ALA A 109 -13.45 -12.12 3.78
CA ALA A 109 -14.42 -12.76 2.92
C ALA A 109 -15.06 -11.76 1.94
N LYS A 110 -15.27 -12.21 0.71
CA LYS A 110 -15.79 -11.36 -0.36
C LYS A 110 -17.21 -10.85 -0.10
N GLU A 111 -17.97 -11.59 0.71
CA GLU A 111 -19.34 -11.28 1.09
C GLU A 111 -19.46 -9.97 1.90
N TYR A 112 -18.38 -9.56 2.56
CA TYR A 112 -18.33 -8.31 3.32
C TYR A 112 -17.75 -7.14 2.53
N LYS A 113 -17.20 -7.39 1.32
CA LYS A 113 -16.65 -6.32 0.47
C LYS A 113 -17.76 -5.52 -0.17
N GLN A 114 -17.68 -4.21 -0.04
CA GLN A 114 -18.59 -3.27 -0.67
C GLN A 114 -18.18 -3.01 -2.12
N ASP A 115 -19.17 -2.80 -2.99
CA ASP A 115 -18.91 -2.43 -4.38
C ASP A 115 -18.39 -1.01 -4.49
N ILE A 116 -17.31 -0.82 -5.26
CA ILE A 116 -16.78 0.51 -5.53
C ILE A 116 -17.74 1.28 -6.46
N PRO A 117 -18.20 2.47 -6.07
CA PRO A 117 -19.16 3.24 -6.85
C PRO A 117 -18.55 3.67 -8.19
N LYS A 118 -19.25 3.32 -9.28
CA LYS A 118 -18.78 3.62 -10.65
C LYS A 118 -18.63 5.12 -10.93
N TYR A 119 -19.42 5.96 -10.26
CA TYR A 119 -19.48 7.41 -10.50
C TYR A 119 -19.39 8.18 -9.19
N ALA A 120 -18.29 7.97 -8.45
CA ALA A 120 -18.02 8.72 -7.23
C ALA A 120 -17.83 10.22 -7.56
N LYS A 121 -18.49 11.07 -6.79
CA LYS A 121 -18.40 12.54 -6.90
C LYS A 121 -17.51 13.13 -5.81
N THR A 122 -17.51 12.50 -4.65
CA THR A 122 -16.74 12.92 -3.49
C THR A 122 -15.88 11.75 -3.01
N ILE A 123 -14.57 11.95 -2.96
CA ILE A 123 -13.60 10.94 -2.53
C ILE A 123 -12.86 11.44 -1.31
N GLY A 124 -12.95 10.71 -0.21
CA GLY A 124 -12.17 10.93 0.99
C GLY A 124 -10.77 10.32 0.83
N ILE A 125 -9.76 10.97 1.36
CA ILE A 125 -8.37 10.52 1.30
C ILE A 125 -7.77 10.60 2.70
N VAL A 126 -7.32 9.46 3.23
CA VAL A 126 -6.63 9.37 4.51
C VAL A 126 -5.16 9.05 4.24
N THR A 127 -4.30 10.06 4.25
CA THR A 127 -2.87 9.95 3.95
C THR A 127 -2.08 11.11 4.53
N ALA A 128 -0.74 11.07 4.41
CA ALA A 128 0.11 12.18 4.81
C ALA A 128 -0.15 13.44 3.96
N PRO A 129 -0.23 14.63 4.56
CA PRO A 129 -0.58 15.87 3.86
C PRO A 129 0.50 16.34 2.88
N THR A 130 1.75 15.92 3.06
CA THR A 130 2.93 16.39 2.31
C THR A 130 3.68 15.22 1.67
N GLY A 131 3.00 14.33 0.98
CA GLY A 131 3.64 13.15 0.37
C GLY A 131 3.52 13.12 -1.15
N ALA A 132 4.18 12.15 -1.79
CA ALA A 132 3.96 11.82 -3.18
C ALA A 132 2.52 11.34 -3.38
N ALA A 133 1.99 10.54 -2.45
CA ALA A 133 0.67 9.92 -2.54
C ALA A 133 -0.46 10.92 -2.80
N VAL A 134 -0.56 11.99 -1.99
CA VAL A 134 -1.61 13.01 -2.17
C VAL A 134 -1.48 13.75 -3.48
N ARG A 135 -0.25 14.01 -3.94
CA ARG A 135 -0.01 14.67 -5.24
C ARG A 135 -0.39 13.76 -6.40
N ASP A 136 -0.04 12.50 -6.33
CA ASP A 136 -0.36 11.51 -7.36
C ASP A 136 -1.86 11.31 -7.49
N ILE A 137 -2.58 11.16 -6.37
CA ILE A 137 -4.04 11.07 -6.37
C ILE A 137 -4.67 12.32 -6.99
N ASN A 138 -4.21 13.52 -6.58
CA ASN A 138 -4.74 14.75 -7.13
C ASN A 138 -4.47 14.90 -8.64
N ASN A 139 -3.26 14.58 -9.10
CA ASN A 139 -2.90 14.66 -10.51
C ASN A 139 -3.75 13.73 -11.37
N ILE A 140 -3.96 12.49 -10.91
CA ILE A 140 -4.80 11.51 -11.60
C ILE A 140 -6.27 11.97 -11.61
N ALA A 141 -6.79 12.44 -10.48
CA ALA A 141 -8.16 12.93 -10.39
C ALA A 141 -8.40 14.10 -11.33
N GLN A 142 -7.52 15.10 -11.33
CA GLN A 142 -7.62 16.27 -12.23
C GLN A 142 -7.56 15.87 -13.71
N ARG A 143 -6.74 14.90 -14.07
CA ARG A 143 -6.64 14.42 -15.44
C ARG A 143 -7.89 13.68 -15.91
N ARG A 144 -8.43 12.79 -15.05
CA ARG A 144 -9.56 11.93 -15.40
C ARG A 144 -10.91 12.64 -15.26
N ASN A 145 -11.11 13.34 -14.16
CA ASN A 145 -12.34 14.06 -13.89
C ASN A 145 -12.10 15.26 -12.94
N PRO A 146 -11.91 16.47 -13.47
CA PRO A 146 -11.66 17.66 -12.66
C PRO A 146 -12.86 18.10 -11.79
N TYR A 147 -14.02 17.46 -11.94
CA TYR A 147 -15.23 17.77 -11.18
C TYR A 147 -15.40 16.91 -9.94
N VAL A 148 -14.54 15.91 -9.72
CA VAL A 148 -14.56 15.13 -8.48
C VAL A 148 -14.03 15.96 -7.34
N GLN A 149 -14.74 15.98 -6.23
CA GLN A 149 -14.31 16.60 -5.00
C GLN A 149 -13.39 15.64 -4.24
N LEU A 150 -12.19 16.08 -3.89
CA LEU A 150 -11.27 15.36 -3.01
C LEU A 150 -11.29 16.00 -1.63
N ILE A 151 -11.47 15.20 -0.58
CA ILE A 151 -11.43 15.61 0.82
C ILE A 151 -10.25 14.91 1.48
N LEU A 152 -9.24 15.66 1.89
CA LEU A 152 -8.06 15.13 2.56
C LEU A 152 -8.20 15.21 4.07
N TYR A 153 -8.02 14.07 4.75
CA TYR A 153 -7.69 14.03 6.17
C TYR A 153 -6.17 13.84 6.32
N PRO A 154 -5.47 14.81 6.94
CA PRO A 154 -4.02 14.72 7.13
C PRO A 154 -3.70 13.73 8.25
N ALA A 155 -3.31 12.50 7.90
CA ALA A 155 -2.96 11.45 8.84
C ALA A 155 -1.45 11.27 8.95
N LEU A 156 -0.98 10.87 10.14
CA LEU A 156 0.30 10.19 10.29
C LEU A 156 0.15 8.77 9.70
N VAL A 157 1.03 8.38 8.80
CA VAL A 157 0.96 7.08 8.11
C VAL A 157 2.17 6.20 8.38
N GLN A 158 3.07 6.65 9.25
CA GLN A 158 4.27 5.93 9.70
C GLN A 158 4.71 6.42 11.08
N GLY A 159 5.45 5.58 11.81
CA GLY A 159 5.96 5.87 13.14
C GLY A 159 4.91 5.69 14.24
N GLU A 160 5.29 6.08 15.45
CA GLU A 160 4.45 5.93 16.63
C GLU A 160 3.16 6.78 16.52
N GLY A 161 2.02 6.18 16.85
CA GLY A 161 0.70 6.84 16.77
C GLY A 161 0.08 6.86 15.37
N ALA A 162 0.74 6.33 14.34
CA ALA A 162 0.22 6.33 12.97
C ALA A 162 -1.08 5.53 12.86
N ALA A 163 -1.16 4.35 13.46
CA ALA A 163 -2.37 3.52 13.42
C ALA A 163 -3.59 4.28 13.98
N GLN A 164 -3.45 4.91 15.15
CA GLN A 164 -4.53 5.71 15.73
C GLN A 164 -4.89 6.92 14.87
N SER A 165 -3.91 7.57 14.24
CA SER A 165 -4.15 8.70 13.34
C SER A 165 -4.94 8.27 12.09
N ILE A 166 -4.66 7.08 11.53
CA ILE A 166 -5.40 6.50 10.40
C ILE A 166 -6.85 6.21 10.82
N VAL A 167 -7.05 5.56 11.97
CA VAL A 167 -8.39 5.25 12.52
C VAL A 167 -9.20 6.54 12.70
N ASN A 168 -8.60 7.56 13.30
CA ASN A 168 -9.26 8.86 13.47
C ASN A 168 -9.63 9.50 12.12
N GLY A 169 -8.79 9.29 11.10
CA GLY A 169 -9.05 9.74 9.73
C GLY A 169 -10.25 9.05 9.11
N ILE A 170 -10.35 7.73 9.24
CA ILE A 170 -11.48 6.95 8.74
C ILE A 170 -12.78 7.42 9.41
N HIS A 171 -12.81 7.51 10.74
CA HIS A 171 -14.00 7.96 11.46
C HIS A 171 -14.37 9.42 11.16
N ALA A 172 -13.40 10.31 10.94
CA ALA A 172 -13.70 11.67 10.53
C ALA A 172 -14.34 11.72 9.13
N MET A 173 -13.90 10.84 8.22
CA MET A 173 -14.48 10.72 6.88
C MET A 173 -15.88 10.11 6.90
N GLU A 174 -16.17 9.18 7.82
CA GLU A 174 -17.53 8.64 7.99
C GLU A 174 -18.56 9.76 8.26
N GLN A 175 -18.20 10.78 9.02
CA GLN A 175 -19.07 11.92 9.32
C GLN A 175 -19.31 12.83 8.10
N LEU A 176 -18.39 12.84 7.16
CA LEU A 176 -18.48 13.67 5.94
C LEU A 176 -19.20 12.94 4.79
N HIS A 177 -19.43 11.63 4.92
CA HIS A 177 -20.12 10.77 3.96
C HIS A 177 -19.64 10.91 2.50
N PRO A 178 -18.32 10.82 2.19
CA PRO A 178 -17.89 10.72 0.82
C PRO A 178 -18.40 9.42 0.17
N ASP A 179 -18.44 9.37 -1.14
CA ASP A 179 -18.88 8.19 -1.88
C ASP A 179 -17.89 7.02 -1.78
N LEU A 180 -16.62 7.33 -1.48
CA LEU A 180 -15.52 6.39 -1.47
C LEU A 180 -14.36 6.92 -0.61
N LEU A 181 -13.61 6.03 0.05
CA LEU A 181 -12.36 6.36 0.76
C LEU A 181 -11.16 5.75 0.06
N ILE A 182 -10.05 6.50 0.01
CA ILE A 182 -8.71 5.99 -0.29
C ILE A 182 -7.89 6.11 0.98
N VAL A 183 -7.44 4.98 1.51
CA VAL A 183 -6.58 4.90 2.68
C VAL A 183 -5.23 4.37 2.22
N GLY A 184 -4.16 5.13 2.42
CA GLY A 184 -2.89 4.66 1.93
C GLY A 184 -1.71 5.59 2.18
N ARG A 185 -0.56 5.18 1.65
CA ARG A 185 0.68 5.96 1.71
C ARG A 185 1.54 5.73 0.46
N GLY A 186 2.54 6.57 0.28
CA GLY A 186 3.63 6.28 -0.67
C GLY A 186 4.50 5.10 -0.19
N GLY A 187 5.36 4.59 -1.05
CA GLY A 187 6.27 3.49 -0.73
C GLY A 187 7.14 3.73 0.52
N GLY A 188 7.71 2.66 1.08
CA GLY A 188 8.55 2.67 2.27
C GLY A 188 8.98 1.25 2.66
N SER A 189 9.71 1.12 3.76
CA SER A 189 10.10 -0.18 4.32
C SER A 189 8.92 -0.86 5.01
N ILE A 190 9.05 -2.16 5.35
CA ILE A 190 8.01 -2.92 6.03
C ILE A 190 7.67 -2.32 7.40
N GLU A 191 8.66 -1.74 8.09
CA GLU A 191 8.48 -1.04 9.36
C GLU A 191 7.64 0.22 9.18
N ASP A 192 7.83 0.92 8.07
CA ASP A 192 7.04 2.10 7.71
C ASP A 192 5.57 1.76 7.41
N LEU A 193 5.31 0.54 6.94
CA LEU A 193 3.97 0.03 6.61
C LEU A 193 3.26 -0.57 7.83
N TRP A 194 3.97 -0.72 8.96
CA TRP A 194 3.48 -1.48 10.10
C TRP A 194 2.14 -0.98 10.65
N ALA A 195 1.90 0.32 10.65
CA ALA A 195 0.64 0.91 11.09
C ALA A 195 -0.60 0.33 10.38
N PHE A 196 -0.44 -0.11 9.13
CA PHE A 196 -1.51 -0.75 8.34
C PHE A 196 -1.67 -2.25 8.61
N ASN A 197 -0.80 -2.82 9.47
CA ASN A 197 -0.90 -4.18 9.99
C ASN A 197 -1.45 -4.22 11.42
N GLU A 198 -1.86 -3.09 11.98
CA GLU A 198 -2.45 -3.03 13.30
C GLU A 198 -3.94 -3.40 13.27
N GLU A 199 -4.39 -4.20 14.25
CA GLU A 199 -5.77 -4.67 14.35
C GLU A 199 -6.78 -3.52 14.36
N ILE A 200 -6.47 -2.41 15.04
CA ILE A 200 -7.36 -1.24 15.13
C ILE A 200 -7.65 -0.63 13.76
N VAL A 201 -6.66 -0.63 12.86
CA VAL A 201 -6.84 -0.14 11.48
C VAL A 201 -7.65 -1.11 10.65
N ALA A 202 -7.39 -2.42 10.79
CA ALA A 202 -8.17 -3.46 10.12
C ALA A 202 -9.65 -3.37 10.51
N ARG A 203 -9.96 -3.24 11.81
CA ARG A 203 -11.34 -3.09 12.29
C ARG A 203 -11.98 -1.79 11.81
N ALA A 204 -11.28 -0.66 11.86
CA ALA A 204 -11.81 0.60 11.37
C ALA A 204 -12.15 0.57 9.87
N ILE A 205 -11.36 -0.14 9.06
CA ILE A 205 -11.67 -0.35 7.64
C ILE A 205 -12.87 -1.28 7.47
N PHE A 206 -12.93 -2.38 8.23
CA PHE A 206 -14.01 -3.36 8.14
C PHE A 206 -15.37 -2.80 8.54
N ASP A 207 -15.40 -2.01 9.61
CA ASP A 207 -16.63 -1.43 10.15
C ASP A 207 -17.06 -0.15 9.38
N CYS A 208 -16.21 0.35 8.48
CA CYS A 208 -16.50 1.57 7.72
C CYS A 208 -17.71 1.36 6.78
N PRO A 209 -18.76 2.19 6.88
CA PRO A 209 -19.94 2.09 6.02
C PRO A 209 -19.70 2.60 4.60
N ILE A 210 -18.52 3.18 4.34
CA ILE A 210 -18.13 3.76 3.04
C ILE A 210 -17.12 2.82 2.41
N PRO A 211 -17.24 2.48 1.10
CA PRO A 211 -16.27 1.64 0.41
C PRO A 211 -14.84 2.16 0.52
N VAL A 212 -13.88 1.30 0.88
CA VAL A 212 -12.48 1.66 1.12
C VAL A 212 -11.57 1.03 0.07
N ILE A 213 -10.77 1.85 -0.60
CA ILE A 213 -9.63 1.40 -1.40
C ILE A 213 -8.35 1.54 -0.55
N SER A 214 -7.69 0.42 -0.28
CA SER A 214 -6.35 0.43 0.31
C SER A 214 -5.31 0.68 -0.78
N ALA A 215 -4.36 1.59 -0.50
CA ALA A 215 -3.26 1.96 -1.40
C ALA A 215 -1.95 2.07 -0.61
N VAL A 216 -1.56 0.98 0.04
CA VAL A 216 -0.45 0.95 1.00
C VAL A 216 0.76 0.23 0.45
N GLY A 217 0.61 -1.03 0.07
CA GLY A 217 1.70 -1.91 -0.32
C GLY A 217 1.90 -1.98 -1.84
N HIS A 218 3.17 -2.09 -2.29
CA HIS A 218 3.48 -2.49 -3.65
C HIS A 218 3.07 -3.96 -3.90
N GLU A 219 3.28 -4.48 -5.11
CA GLU A 219 2.83 -5.82 -5.50
C GLU A 219 3.28 -6.93 -4.53
N THR A 220 4.46 -6.79 -3.91
CA THR A 220 5.06 -7.79 -3.00
C THR A 220 4.69 -7.60 -1.52
N ASP A 221 4.26 -6.41 -1.11
CA ASP A 221 4.15 -6.03 0.30
C ASP A 221 2.67 -5.82 0.69
N THR A 222 1.93 -6.91 0.79
CA THR A 222 0.51 -6.86 1.17
C THR A 222 0.34 -6.68 2.67
N THR A 223 -0.38 -5.65 3.07
CA THR A 223 -0.71 -5.37 4.47
C THR A 223 -2.06 -5.98 4.88
N ILE A 224 -2.32 -6.03 6.19
CA ILE A 224 -3.63 -6.46 6.72
C ILE A 224 -4.74 -5.52 6.24
N ALA A 225 -4.49 -4.22 6.18
CA ALA A 225 -5.42 -3.25 5.61
C ALA A 225 -5.81 -3.60 4.15
N ASP A 226 -4.88 -4.12 3.34
CA ASP A 226 -5.15 -4.54 1.96
C ASP A 226 -6.07 -5.76 1.87
N TYR A 227 -5.98 -6.68 2.85
CA TYR A 227 -6.90 -7.83 2.90
C TYR A 227 -8.29 -7.45 3.34
N VAL A 228 -8.42 -6.49 4.26
CA VAL A 228 -9.71 -6.07 4.81
C VAL A 228 -10.43 -5.08 3.91
N ALA A 229 -9.73 -4.16 3.26
CA ALA A 229 -10.32 -3.16 2.38
C ALA A 229 -11.16 -3.77 1.25
N ASP A 230 -12.17 -3.06 0.76
CA ASP A 230 -13.07 -3.49 -0.31
C ASP A 230 -12.33 -3.71 -1.62
N LEU A 231 -11.33 -2.88 -1.88
CA LEU A 231 -10.45 -3.01 -3.03
C LEU A 231 -9.01 -2.67 -2.65
N ARG A 232 -8.06 -3.47 -3.14
CA ARG A 232 -6.63 -3.18 -3.04
C ARG A 232 -6.12 -2.53 -4.32
N ALA A 233 -5.36 -1.46 -4.17
CA ALA A 233 -4.59 -0.85 -5.25
C ALA A 233 -3.08 -0.90 -4.93
N PRO A 234 -2.21 -1.24 -5.89
CA PRO A 234 -0.77 -1.39 -5.63
C PRO A 234 -0.06 -0.04 -5.39
N THR A 235 -0.70 1.07 -5.69
CA THR A 235 -0.14 2.41 -5.51
C THR A 235 -1.27 3.44 -5.31
N PRO A 236 -0.98 4.61 -4.70
CA PRO A 236 -1.93 5.72 -4.62
C PRO A 236 -2.44 6.20 -5.98
N SER A 237 -1.58 6.18 -7.01
CA SER A 237 -1.97 6.49 -8.39
C SER A 237 -2.99 5.49 -8.93
N ALA A 238 -2.76 4.18 -8.74
CA ALA A 238 -3.69 3.14 -9.15
C ALA A 238 -5.02 3.24 -8.40
N ALA A 239 -5.00 3.57 -7.10
CA ALA A 239 -6.20 3.81 -6.32
C ALA A 239 -7.04 4.96 -6.91
N ALA A 240 -6.39 6.07 -7.29
CA ALA A 240 -7.07 7.19 -7.93
C ALA A 240 -7.65 6.81 -9.29
N GLU A 241 -6.96 5.98 -10.08
CA GLU A 241 -7.49 5.48 -11.36
C GLU A 241 -8.74 4.60 -11.19
N LEU A 242 -8.77 3.79 -10.13
CA LEU A 242 -9.94 2.95 -9.80
C LEU A 242 -11.09 3.76 -9.21
N ALA A 243 -10.79 4.80 -8.42
CA ALA A 243 -11.77 5.63 -7.73
C ALA A 243 -12.43 6.68 -8.64
N VAL A 244 -11.68 7.25 -9.59
CA VAL A 244 -12.12 8.37 -10.42
C VAL A 244 -12.50 7.89 -11.81
N PHE A 245 -13.78 8.00 -12.18
CA PHE A 245 -14.21 7.67 -13.54
C PHE A 245 -13.69 8.68 -14.57
N ASP A 246 -13.48 8.21 -15.80
CA ASP A 246 -13.07 9.09 -16.90
C ASP A 246 -14.25 9.86 -17.44
N ILE A 247 -14.18 11.20 -17.36
CA ILE A 247 -15.26 12.09 -17.78
C ILE A 247 -15.46 12.05 -19.30
N GLN A 248 -14.41 11.78 -20.08
CA GLN A 248 -14.51 11.70 -21.54
C GLN A 248 -15.27 10.44 -21.96
N ASP A 249 -14.97 9.31 -21.32
CA ASP A 249 -15.73 8.06 -21.52
C ASP A 249 -17.20 8.22 -21.11
N PHE A 250 -17.44 8.93 -20.00
CA PHE A 250 -18.79 9.21 -19.53
C PHE A 250 -19.59 10.02 -20.57
N TYR A 251 -19.02 11.10 -21.12
CA TYR A 251 -19.66 11.88 -22.19
C TYR A 251 -19.83 11.08 -23.48
N GLY A 252 -18.84 10.26 -23.82
CA GLY A 252 -18.92 9.34 -24.96
C GLY A 252 -20.11 8.39 -24.86
N ASN A 253 -20.29 7.78 -23.69
CA ASN A 253 -21.45 6.90 -23.42
C ASN A 253 -22.79 7.63 -23.52
N ILE A 254 -22.90 8.85 -22.96
CA ILE A 254 -24.10 9.68 -23.10
C ILE A 254 -24.40 9.97 -24.58
N GLY A 255 -23.37 10.31 -25.36
CA GLY A 255 -23.47 10.54 -26.79
C GLY A 255 -24.02 9.32 -27.55
N GLN A 256 -23.52 8.14 -27.24
CA GLN A 256 -23.99 6.88 -27.81
C GLN A 256 -25.46 6.60 -27.45
N TYR A 257 -25.84 6.73 -26.18
CA TYR A 257 -27.25 6.55 -25.76
C TYR A 257 -28.17 7.53 -26.43
N ARG A 258 -27.79 8.79 -26.61
CA ARG A 258 -28.56 9.79 -27.33
C ARG A 258 -28.74 9.40 -28.78
N MET A 259 -27.71 8.93 -29.47
CA MET A 259 -27.79 8.46 -30.85
C MET A 259 -28.75 7.25 -30.97
N GLN A 260 -28.63 6.29 -30.06
CA GLN A 260 -29.46 5.09 -30.01
C GLN A 260 -30.95 5.46 -29.77
N MET A 261 -31.24 6.34 -28.82
CA MET A 261 -32.58 6.85 -28.56
C MET A 261 -33.17 7.51 -29.80
N ASN A 262 -32.41 8.39 -30.46
CA ASN A 262 -32.88 9.06 -31.68
C ASN A 262 -33.17 8.06 -32.80
N ARG A 263 -32.35 7.03 -32.98
CA ARG A 263 -32.56 5.95 -33.95
C ARG A 263 -33.85 5.18 -33.65
N LEU A 264 -34.04 4.76 -32.40
CA LEU A 264 -35.23 4.03 -31.98
C LEU A 264 -36.50 4.87 -32.11
N MET A 265 -36.44 6.15 -31.75
CA MET A 265 -37.55 7.09 -31.92
C MET A 265 -37.91 7.24 -33.38
N LYS A 266 -36.94 7.46 -34.27
CA LYS A 266 -37.15 7.58 -35.70
C LYS A 266 -37.80 6.31 -36.28
N ALA A 267 -37.26 5.14 -35.95
CA ALA A 267 -37.83 3.86 -36.40
C ALA A 267 -39.31 3.69 -35.96
N LYS A 268 -39.59 4.04 -34.69
CA LYS A 268 -40.96 3.98 -34.15
C LYS A 268 -41.91 4.95 -34.85
N LEU A 269 -41.45 6.15 -35.18
CA LEU A 269 -42.23 7.13 -35.97
C LEU A 269 -42.46 6.65 -37.38
N ASP A 270 -41.49 6.07 -38.05
CA ASP A 270 -41.59 5.54 -39.41
C ASP A 270 -42.61 4.38 -39.47
N ILE A 271 -42.57 3.46 -38.52
CA ILE A 271 -43.59 2.41 -38.39
C ILE A 271 -45.00 3.00 -38.21
N ARG A 272 -45.14 4.03 -37.36
CA ARG A 272 -46.41 4.71 -37.14
C ARG A 272 -46.93 5.40 -38.40
N LYS A 273 -46.06 6.08 -39.16
CA LYS A 273 -46.40 6.71 -40.44
C LYS A 273 -46.84 5.68 -41.46
N GLN A 274 -46.10 4.57 -41.60
CA GLN A 274 -46.48 3.49 -42.50
C GLN A 274 -47.86 2.91 -42.15
N LYS A 275 -48.14 2.68 -40.88
CA LYS A 275 -49.45 2.20 -40.42
C LYS A 275 -50.57 3.22 -40.74
N GLN A 276 -50.31 4.50 -40.54
CA GLN A 276 -51.26 5.55 -40.87
C GLN A 276 -51.56 5.60 -42.37
N GLU A 277 -50.52 5.52 -43.21
CA GLU A 277 -50.67 5.48 -44.68
C GLU A 277 -51.44 4.23 -45.13
N TYR A 278 -51.12 3.07 -44.53
CA TYR A 278 -51.88 1.85 -44.81
C TYR A 278 -53.36 1.99 -44.46
N LEU A 279 -53.72 2.52 -43.30
CA LEU A 279 -55.09 2.74 -42.88
C LEU A 279 -55.87 3.78 -43.76
N LYS A 280 -55.14 4.85 -44.19
CA LYS A 280 -55.71 5.82 -45.12
C LYS A 280 -56.09 5.17 -46.48
N ARG A 281 -55.18 4.33 -47.02
CA ARG A 281 -55.47 3.60 -48.27
C ARG A 281 -56.62 2.65 -48.11
N GLN A 282 -56.81 1.96 -47.04
CA GLN A 282 -57.92 1.10 -46.77
C GLN A 282 -59.26 1.89 -46.71
N LEU A 283 -59.25 3.06 -46.07
CA LEU A 283 -60.45 3.94 -45.98
C LEU A 283 -60.86 4.52 -47.31
N LEU A 284 -59.96 4.68 -48.28
CA LEU A 284 -60.23 5.17 -49.62
C LEU A 284 -60.80 4.09 -50.57
N LEU A 285 -60.74 2.81 -50.17
CA LEU A 285 -61.24 1.66 -50.93
C LEU A 285 -62.59 1.17 -50.48
N LEU A 286 -63.11 1.75 -49.40
CA LEU A 286 -64.51 1.61 -48.90
C LEU A 286 -65.40 2.71 -49.45
#